data_cf649bfa5feded3ac9939827b73976c9
#
_entry.id   cf649bfa5feded3ac9939827b73976c9
#
_cell.length_a   1.000
_cell.length_b   1.000
_cell.length_c   1.000
_cell.angle_alpha   90.00
_cell.angle_beta   90.00
_cell.angle_gamma   90.00
#
_symmetry.space_group_name_H-M   'P 1'
#
loop_
_entity.id
_entity.type
_entity.pdbx_description
1 polymer ?
#
loop_
_entity_poly.entity_id
_entity_poly.type
_entity_poly.pdbx_seq_one_letter_code
_entity_poly.pdbx_strand_id
1 'polypeptide(L)'
;MLRYLRSFVLSIVPLVLAASLPATAWSQAAWPNKPVKIVVPFAPGGTTDILARAIAPELGKAFGQSFVIENKGGAGGNIGTEIVARAAPDGYTLLMGTVGTHGINKSLYAKLSYDPQKDFAPITLVAGVPNVMVMNAEKAKTLGINTVPDFIAYARKNPGRLNMASSGNGTSIHMAGELFKSMTGTFMTHIPYTGSAPALLGLVSDQVDVMFDNLPSSMALIKAGKLKAFAVTSAQRSGAMPDMPTIEEAGPLKGFEASSWFGLLAPAGTPPDIVKALQRETAKALNSPAIKEKLLAQGAIPSGNTPEEFAALIDAEIKKWAPVVKNSGARVD
;
A
#
# COMPACT_ATOMS: atom_id res chain seq x y z
N MET A 1 -28.81 -100.42 -30.88
CA MET A 1 -27.34 -100.22 -31.06
C MET A 1 -27.04 -98.71 -30.98
N LEU A 2 -26.77 -98.34 -29.86
CA LEU A 2 -25.54 -97.87 -29.23
C LEU A 2 -24.65 -96.89 -30.07
N ARG A 3 -24.49 -95.65 -29.65
CA ARG A 3 -23.17 -95.07 -29.40
C ARG A 3 -23.36 -93.71 -28.65
N TYR A 4 -22.70 -93.64 -27.51
CA TYR A 4 -22.51 -92.46 -26.67
C TYR A 4 -21.50 -91.53 -27.36
N LEU A 5 -21.83 -90.25 -27.42
CA LEU A 5 -20.84 -89.18 -27.59
C LEU A 5 -20.90 -88.23 -26.37
N ARG A 6 -19.81 -88.29 -25.58
CA ARG A 6 -19.54 -87.37 -24.49
C ARG A 6 -19.06 -86.06 -25.07
N SER A 7 -19.81 -85.02 -24.91
CA SER A 7 -19.33 -83.65 -25.19
C SER A 7 -18.58 -83.10 -23.96
N PHE A 8 -17.30 -82.82 -24.17
CA PHE A 8 -16.41 -82.14 -23.21
C PHE A 8 -16.61 -80.65 -23.38
N VAL A 9 -17.26 -79.98 -22.39
CA VAL A 9 -17.36 -78.51 -22.38
C VAL A 9 -16.13 -77.98 -21.66
N LEU A 10 -15.23 -77.35 -22.41
CA LEU A 10 -14.09 -76.61 -21.89
C LEU A 10 -14.56 -75.24 -21.42
N SER A 11 -14.67 -75.01 -20.11
CA SER A 11 -14.96 -73.72 -19.54
C SER A 11 -13.67 -72.86 -19.55
N ILE A 12 -13.60 -71.91 -20.47
CA ILE A 12 -12.57 -70.88 -20.50
C ILE A 12 -12.95 -69.79 -19.48
N VAL A 13 -12.25 -69.73 -18.35
CA VAL A 13 -12.36 -68.59 -17.38
C VAL A 13 -11.42 -67.51 -17.87
N PRO A 14 -11.95 -66.29 -18.21
CA PRO A 14 -11.06 -65.18 -18.52
C PRO A 14 -10.45 -64.64 -17.23
N LEU A 15 -9.14 -64.78 -17.07
CA LEU A 15 -8.34 -64.19 -16.02
C LEU A 15 -8.24 -62.69 -16.32
N VAL A 16 -9.11 -61.87 -15.73
CA VAL A 16 -9.02 -60.41 -15.79
C VAL A 16 -7.87 -59.95 -14.88
N LEU A 17 -6.70 -59.78 -15.47
CA LEU A 17 -5.54 -59.16 -14.81
C LEU A 17 -5.86 -57.65 -14.68
N ALA A 18 -6.42 -57.25 -13.55
CA ALA A 18 -6.61 -55.83 -13.22
C ALA A 18 -5.20 -55.20 -13.02
N ALA A 19 -4.66 -54.60 -14.09
CA ALA A 19 -3.46 -53.76 -14.01
C ALA A 19 -3.78 -52.54 -13.11
N SER A 20 -3.47 -52.65 -11.83
CA SER A 20 -3.42 -51.50 -10.90
C SER A 20 -2.29 -50.58 -11.32
N LEU A 21 -2.58 -49.61 -12.20
CA LEU A 21 -1.68 -48.48 -12.45
C LEU A 21 -1.55 -47.73 -11.15
N PRO A 22 -0.32 -47.54 -10.61
CA PRO A 22 -0.17 -46.63 -9.47
C PRO A 22 -0.58 -45.25 -9.96
N ALA A 23 -1.69 -44.71 -9.40
CA ALA A 23 -1.99 -43.31 -9.50
C ALA A 23 -0.82 -42.57 -8.83
N THR A 24 0.14 -42.11 -9.65
CA THR A 24 1.13 -41.14 -9.20
C THR A 24 0.35 -39.92 -8.80
N ALA A 25 0.00 -39.85 -7.51
CA ALA A 25 -0.46 -38.60 -6.89
C ALA A 25 0.67 -37.62 -7.16
N TRP A 26 0.45 -36.73 -8.13
CA TRP A 26 1.31 -35.57 -8.29
C TRP A 26 1.13 -34.77 -7.00
N SER A 27 2.07 -34.98 -6.07
CA SER A 27 2.21 -34.10 -4.92
C SER A 27 2.37 -32.70 -5.50
N GLN A 28 1.33 -31.89 -5.44
CA GLN A 28 1.45 -30.48 -5.72
C GLN A 28 2.58 -29.97 -4.84
N ALA A 29 3.69 -29.56 -5.47
CA ALA A 29 4.83 -29.03 -4.73
C ALA A 29 4.31 -27.93 -3.81
N ALA A 30 4.68 -28.03 -2.52
CA ALA A 30 4.19 -27.09 -1.51
C ALA A 30 4.45 -25.64 -1.96
N TRP A 31 3.41 -24.81 -1.94
CA TRP A 31 3.56 -23.37 -2.21
C TRP A 31 4.33 -22.69 -1.07
N PRO A 32 5.28 -21.76 -1.38
CA PRO A 32 5.84 -21.42 -2.69
C PRO A 32 7.02 -22.33 -3.08
N ASN A 33 7.13 -22.69 -4.36
CA ASN A 33 8.26 -23.45 -4.91
C ASN A 33 9.14 -22.65 -5.89
N LYS A 34 8.85 -21.36 -6.05
CA LYS A 34 9.58 -20.39 -6.85
C LYS A 34 9.48 -19.01 -6.21
N PRO A 35 10.28 -18.02 -6.62
CA PRO A 35 10.22 -16.67 -6.08
C PRO A 35 8.81 -16.05 -6.18
N VAL A 36 8.39 -15.33 -5.13
CA VAL A 36 7.15 -14.58 -5.04
C VAL A 36 7.44 -13.12 -5.30
N LYS A 37 6.64 -12.48 -6.14
CA LYS A 37 6.76 -11.06 -6.47
C LYS A 37 5.85 -10.23 -5.58
N ILE A 38 6.37 -9.13 -5.03
CA ILE A 38 5.57 -8.07 -4.41
C ILE A 38 5.66 -6.83 -5.31
N VAL A 39 4.55 -6.49 -5.96
CA VAL A 39 4.45 -5.27 -6.76
C VAL A 39 4.25 -4.09 -5.82
N VAL A 40 5.12 -3.11 -5.94
CA VAL A 40 5.05 -1.81 -5.28
C VAL A 40 4.58 -0.79 -6.33
N PRO A 41 3.37 -0.21 -6.23
CA PRO A 41 2.78 0.60 -7.28
C PRO A 41 3.31 2.04 -7.34
N PHE A 42 4.55 2.28 -6.86
CA PHE A 42 5.22 3.58 -6.82
C PHE A 42 6.72 3.42 -7.08
N ALA A 43 7.39 4.55 -7.36
CA ALA A 43 8.85 4.61 -7.48
C ALA A 43 9.56 4.08 -6.22
N PRO A 44 10.76 3.48 -6.36
CA PRO A 44 11.54 3.01 -5.22
C PRO A 44 11.92 4.13 -4.26
N GLY A 45 12.10 3.80 -2.97
CA GLY A 45 12.53 4.72 -1.91
C GLY A 45 11.40 5.48 -1.21
N GLY A 46 10.13 5.37 -1.66
CA GLY A 46 8.97 5.87 -0.92
C GLY A 46 8.51 4.90 0.18
N THR A 47 7.58 5.33 1.03
CA THR A 47 7.08 4.54 2.17
C THR A 47 6.56 3.16 1.77
N THR A 48 5.86 3.04 0.63
CA THR A 48 5.38 1.74 0.12
C THR A 48 6.53 0.76 -0.12
N ASP A 49 7.63 1.24 -0.73
CA ASP A 49 8.83 0.46 -1.01
C ASP A 49 9.59 0.12 0.29
N ILE A 50 9.70 1.08 1.22
CA ILE A 50 10.34 0.87 2.53
C ILE A 50 9.64 -0.25 3.30
N LEU A 51 8.31 -0.24 3.37
CA LEU A 51 7.53 -1.25 4.07
C LEU A 51 7.61 -2.63 3.38
N ALA A 52 7.51 -2.67 2.05
CA ALA A 52 7.65 -3.91 1.30
C ALA A 52 9.04 -4.56 1.52
N ARG A 53 10.11 -3.75 1.48
CA ARG A 53 11.48 -4.22 1.74
C ARG A 53 11.74 -4.56 3.21
N ALA A 54 10.94 -4.08 4.15
CA ALA A 54 11.03 -4.48 5.54
C ALA A 54 10.51 -5.90 5.77
N ILE A 55 9.41 -6.30 5.11
CA ILE A 55 8.79 -7.62 5.30
C ILE A 55 9.32 -8.69 4.35
N ALA A 56 9.74 -8.35 3.13
CA ALA A 56 10.13 -9.32 2.11
C ALA A 56 11.24 -10.30 2.55
N PRO A 57 12.33 -9.88 3.23
CA PRO A 57 13.35 -10.79 3.72
C PRO A 57 12.83 -11.78 4.78
N GLU A 58 11.92 -11.33 5.65
CA GLU A 58 11.34 -12.17 6.70
C GLU A 58 10.39 -13.23 6.11
N LEU A 59 9.58 -12.82 5.12
CA LEU A 59 8.78 -13.77 4.34
C LEU A 59 9.68 -14.76 3.60
N GLY A 60 10.79 -14.29 3.03
CA GLY A 60 11.77 -15.15 2.37
C GLY A 60 12.32 -16.21 3.31
N LYS A 61 12.67 -15.85 4.54
CA LYS A 61 13.13 -16.81 5.58
C LYS A 61 12.02 -17.80 5.97
N ALA A 62 10.78 -17.31 6.13
CA ALA A 62 9.65 -18.13 6.56
C ALA A 62 9.24 -19.19 5.52
N PHE A 63 9.27 -18.83 4.24
CA PHE A 63 8.81 -19.69 3.15
C PHE A 63 9.92 -20.42 2.38
N GLY A 64 11.19 -20.13 2.65
CA GLY A 64 12.32 -20.72 1.93
C GLY A 64 12.44 -20.30 0.46
N GLN A 65 11.73 -19.25 0.03
CA GLN A 65 11.72 -18.71 -1.32
C GLN A 65 11.87 -17.18 -1.29
N SER A 66 12.56 -16.60 -2.26
CA SER A 66 12.75 -15.15 -2.32
C SER A 66 11.44 -14.42 -2.56
N PHE A 67 11.19 -13.33 -1.80
CA PHE A 67 10.15 -12.34 -2.07
C PHE A 67 10.80 -11.13 -2.74
N VAL A 68 10.52 -10.93 -4.03
CA VAL A 68 11.19 -9.94 -4.89
C VAL A 68 10.31 -8.71 -5.05
N ILE A 69 10.86 -7.52 -4.77
CA ILE A 69 10.13 -6.27 -4.95
C ILE A 69 10.24 -5.79 -6.41
N GLU A 70 9.09 -5.52 -7.02
CA GLU A 70 9.00 -4.94 -8.35
C GLU A 70 8.23 -3.59 -8.30
N ASN A 71 8.94 -2.49 -8.52
CA ASN A 71 8.35 -1.16 -8.53
C ASN A 71 7.68 -0.87 -9.89
N LYS A 72 6.37 -0.58 -9.90
CA LYS A 72 5.55 -0.26 -11.08
C LYS A 72 4.73 1.00 -10.81
N GLY A 73 5.41 2.15 -10.80
CA GLY A 73 4.77 3.43 -10.54
C GLY A 73 3.98 3.98 -11.72
N GLY A 74 3.08 4.93 -11.43
CA GLY A 74 2.31 5.69 -12.42
C GLY A 74 0.82 5.74 -12.11
N ALA A 75 0.14 6.77 -12.61
CA ALA A 75 -1.30 7.02 -12.44
C ALA A 75 -1.78 6.88 -10.98
N GLY A 76 -1.05 7.49 -10.01
CA GLY A 76 -1.40 7.40 -8.60
C GLY A 76 -1.37 5.98 -8.02
N GLY A 77 -0.55 5.09 -8.61
CA GLY A 77 -0.44 3.69 -8.21
C GLY A 77 -1.34 2.73 -9.01
N ASN A 78 -2.23 3.25 -9.87
CA ASN A 78 -3.18 2.41 -10.59
C ASN A 78 -2.51 1.43 -11.55
N ILE A 79 -1.39 1.79 -12.20
CA ILE A 79 -0.67 0.91 -13.14
C ILE A 79 -0.20 -0.36 -12.43
N GLY A 80 0.52 -0.23 -11.32
CA GLY A 80 1.00 -1.39 -10.56
C GLY A 80 -0.12 -2.20 -9.94
N THR A 81 -1.18 -1.54 -9.50
CA THR A 81 -2.36 -2.18 -8.91
C THR A 81 -3.12 -3.01 -9.95
N GLU A 82 -3.34 -2.49 -11.16
CA GLU A 82 -3.98 -3.20 -12.26
C GLU A 82 -3.19 -4.45 -12.70
N ILE A 83 -1.85 -4.38 -12.72
CA ILE A 83 -1.01 -5.55 -13.03
C ILE A 83 -1.33 -6.71 -12.07
N VAL A 84 -1.50 -6.42 -10.77
CA VAL A 84 -1.83 -7.46 -9.79
C VAL A 84 -3.28 -7.90 -9.90
N ALA A 85 -4.23 -6.99 -10.11
CA ALA A 85 -5.64 -7.34 -10.32
C ALA A 85 -5.83 -8.35 -11.45
N ARG A 86 -4.98 -8.29 -12.47
CA ARG A 86 -5.01 -9.19 -13.65
C ARG A 86 -4.05 -10.38 -13.56
N ALA A 87 -3.28 -10.50 -12.49
CA ALA A 87 -2.35 -11.61 -12.32
C ALA A 87 -3.08 -12.92 -11.99
N ALA A 88 -2.41 -14.05 -12.24
CA ALA A 88 -2.94 -15.36 -11.84
C ALA A 88 -3.12 -15.41 -10.30
N PRO A 89 -4.24 -15.97 -9.82
CA PRO A 89 -4.53 -16.07 -8.38
C PRO A 89 -3.83 -17.27 -7.73
N ASP A 90 -2.52 -17.41 -7.98
CA ASP A 90 -1.68 -18.52 -7.55
C ASP A 90 -0.74 -18.17 -6.37
N GLY A 91 -0.84 -16.95 -5.86
CA GLY A 91 -0.04 -16.45 -4.74
C GLY A 91 1.38 -16.01 -5.11
N TYR A 92 1.80 -16.05 -6.37
CA TYR A 92 3.14 -15.63 -6.79
C TYR A 92 3.27 -14.17 -7.20
N THR A 93 2.16 -13.45 -7.27
CA THR A 93 2.14 -12.00 -7.49
C THR A 93 1.27 -11.34 -6.44
N LEU A 94 1.88 -10.52 -5.60
CA LEU A 94 1.24 -9.81 -4.50
C LEU A 94 1.33 -8.30 -4.74
N LEU A 95 0.49 -7.53 -4.09
CA LEU A 95 0.47 -6.07 -4.12
C LEU A 95 0.78 -5.50 -2.73
N MET A 96 1.65 -4.51 -2.66
CA MET A 96 1.68 -3.58 -1.53
C MET A 96 0.69 -2.44 -1.84
N GLY A 97 -0.59 -2.64 -1.50
CA GLY A 97 -1.64 -1.65 -1.69
C GLY A 97 -1.60 -0.52 -0.67
N THR A 98 -2.32 0.56 -0.96
CA THR A 98 -2.36 1.77 -0.12
C THR A 98 -3.78 2.32 0.00
N VAL A 99 -3.99 3.23 0.95
CA VAL A 99 -5.26 3.97 1.05
C VAL A 99 -5.62 4.66 -0.27
N GLY A 100 -4.63 5.10 -1.05
CA GLY A 100 -4.86 5.69 -2.37
C GLY A 100 -5.50 4.71 -3.32
N THR A 101 -4.86 3.57 -3.55
CA THR A 101 -5.30 2.55 -4.52
C THR A 101 -6.57 1.81 -4.11
N HIS A 102 -6.83 1.64 -2.79
CA HIS A 102 -7.95 0.84 -2.28
C HIS A 102 -9.00 1.63 -1.48
N GLY A 103 -8.79 2.92 -1.24
CA GLY A 103 -9.77 3.78 -0.55
C GLY A 103 -10.19 4.99 -1.37
N ILE A 104 -9.21 5.72 -1.94
CA ILE A 104 -9.43 7.04 -2.56
C ILE A 104 -9.77 6.94 -4.05
N ASN A 105 -9.00 6.16 -4.83
CA ASN A 105 -9.04 6.17 -6.30
C ASN A 105 -10.40 5.77 -6.87
N LYS A 106 -11.18 4.95 -6.15
CA LYS A 106 -12.55 4.58 -6.53
C LYS A 106 -13.47 5.80 -6.70
N SER A 107 -13.24 6.86 -5.92
CA SER A 107 -14.03 8.09 -5.96
C SER A 107 -13.40 9.19 -6.82
N LEU A 108 -12.08 9.13 -7.04
CA LEU A 108 -11.32 10.19 -7.72
C LEU A 108 -11.25 9.99 -9.23
N TYR A 109 -11.07 8.74 -9.70
CA TYR A 109 -10.93 8.44 -11.12
C TYR A 109 -12.29 8.15 -11.74
N ALA A 110 -12.61 8.84 -12.85
CA ALA A 110 -13.85 8.60 -13.59
C ALA A 110 -13.89 7.18 -14.18
N LYS A 111 -12.72 6.64 -14.56
CA LYS A 111 -12.54 5.27 -15.05
C LYS A 111 -11.38 4.60 -14.31
N LEU A 112 -11.70 3.77 -13.34
CA LEU A 112 -10.72 2.93 -12.66
C LEU A 112 -10.68 1.56 -13.34
N SER A 113 -9.48 1.07 -13.69
CA SER A 113 -9.29 -0.19 -14.44
C SER A 113 -9.40 -1.46 -13.59
N TYR A 114 -9.65 -1.32 -12.29
CA TYR A 114 -9.84 -2.41 -11.32
C TYR A 114 -10.90 -2.02 -10.28
N ASP A 115 -11.50 -3.01 -9.64
CA ASP A 115 -12.34 -2.81 -8.45
C ASP A 115 -11.53 -3.15 -7.19
N PRO A 116 -11.27 -2.18 -6.28
CA PRO A 116 -10.45 -2.39 -5.10
C PRO A 116 -11.02 -3.41 -4.10
N GLN A 117 -12.29 -3.76 -4.20
CA GLN A 117 -12.96 -4.71 -3.32
C GLN A 117 -13.12 -6.10 -3.95
N LYS A 118 -13.32 -6.17 -5.29
CA LYS A 118 -13.66 -7.42 -5.97
C LYS A 118 -12.48 -8.12 -6.60
N ASP A 119 -11.45 -7.35 -7.04
CA ASP A 119 -10.34 -7.89 -7.81
C ASP A 119 -9.16 -8.33 -6.92
N PHE A 120 -9.31 -8.22 -5.59
CA PHE A 120 -8.25 -8.54 -4.63
C PHE A 120 -8.75 -9.43 -3.48
N ALA A 121 -7.84 -10.25 -2.97
CA ALA A 121 -7.95 -10.92 -1.69
C ALA A 121 -7.06 -10.18 -0.67
N PRO A 122 -7.62 -9.44 0.30
CA PRO A 122 -6.86 -8.83 1.37
C PRO A 122 -6.09 -9.88 2.18
N ILE A 123 -4.82 -9.61 2.48
CA ILE A 123 -3.99 -10.50 3.30
C ILE A 123 -3.88 -9.90 4.70
N THR A 124 -3.32 -8.71 4.81
CA THR A 124 -3.16 -8.02 6.10
C THR A 124 -2.77 -6.54 5.93
N LEU A 125 -3.19 -5.71 6.86
CA LEU A 125 -2.64 -4.38 7.04
C LEU A 125 -1.19 -4.50 7.55
N VAL A 126 -0.25 -3.92 6.79
CA VAL A 126 1.17 -3.91 7.16
C VAL A 126 1.44 -2.81 8.17
N ALA A 127 1.06 -1.57 7.86
CA ALA A 127 1.22 -0.46 8.79
C ALA A 127 0.26 0.70 8.51
N GLY A 128 -0.15 1.39 9.58
CA GLY A 128 -0.67 2.74 9.56
C GLY A 128 0.47 3.77 9.60
N VAL A 129 0.32 4.88 8.89
CA VAL A 129 1.36 5.90 8.76
C VAL A 129 0.75 7.31 8.76
N PRO A 130 1.19 8.23 9.62
CA PRO A 130 0.84 9.63 9.49
C PRO A 130 1.53 10.24 8.26
N ASN A 131 0.89 11.22 7.63
CA ASN A 131 1.63 12.12 6.77
C ASN A 131 2.24 13.24 7.62
N VAL A 132 3.19 13.98 7.05
CA VAL A 132 3.86 15.13 7.67
C VAL A 132 3.93 16.27 6.67
N MET A 133 3.53 17.46 7.09
CA MET A 133 3.66 18.67 6.28
C MET A 133 5.11 19.13 6.31
N VAL A 134 5.77 19.18 5.15
CA VAL A 134 7.20 19.53 5.00
C VAL A 134 7.43 20.56 3.90
N MET A 135 8.44 21.37 4.08
CA MET A 135 9.02 22.29 3.08
C MET A 135 10.54 22.10 3.03
N ASN A 136 11.18 22.59 1.97
CA ASN A 136 12.62 22.81 1.99
C ASN A 136 12.99 23.74 3.16
N ALA A 137 13.97 23.37 3.97
CA ALA A 137 14.30 24.08 5.21
C ALA A 137 14.80 25.52 4.95
N GLU A 138 15.66 25.71 3.95
CA GLU A 138 16.17 27.04 3.60
C GLU A 138 15.09 27.93 2.98
N LYS A 139 14.22 27.34 2.14
CA LYS A 139 13.07 28.09 1.59
C LYS A 139 12.10 28.53 2.67
N ALA A 140 11.74 27.66 3.60
CA ALA A 140 10.88 28.00 4.74
C ALA A 140 11.47 29.18 5.53
N LYS A 141 12.79 29.14 5.80
CA LYS A 141 13.51 30.23 6.46
C LYS A 141 13.47 31.52 5.64
N THR A 142 13.75 31.48 4.35
CA THR A 142 13.75 32.65 3.46
C THR A 142 12.37 33.31 3.38
N LEU A 143 11.30 32.48 3.37
CA LEU A 143 9.92 32.99 3.33
C LEU A 143 9.36 33.41 4.71
N GLY A 144 10.14 33.21 5.78
CA GLY A 144 9.69 33.49 7.16
C GLY A 144 8.60 32.55 7.66
N ILE A 145 8.46 31.36 7.06
CA ILE A 145 7.44 30.35 7.41
C ILE A 145 7.98 29.46 8.51
N ASN A 146 7.54 29.68 9.75
CA ASN A 146 8.00 28.92 10.92
C ASN A 146 6.95 27.96 11.48
N THR A 147 5.68 28.22 11.25
CA THR A 147 4.54 27.50 11.80
C THR A 147 3.48 27.23 10.72
N VAL A 148 2.50 26.36 11.00
CA VAL A 148 1.34 26.16 10.13
C VAL A 148 0.54 27.46 9.91
N PRO A 149 0.28 28.31 10.94
CA PRO A 149 -0.34 29.63 10.73
C PRO A 149 0.46 30.54 9.80
N ASP A 150 1.80 30.59 9.90
CA ASP A 150 2.63 31.39 8.99
C ASP A 150 2.46 30.92 7.54
N PHE A 151 2.45 29.58 7.33
CA PHE A 151 2.24 29.01 6.01
C PHE A 151 0.86 29.40 5.45
N ILE A 152 -0.20 29.28 6.25
CA ILE A 152 -1.55 29.67 5.84
C ILE A 152 -1.61 31.16 5.47
N ALA A 153 -1.02 32.02 6.29
CA ALA A 153 -0.94 33.46 6.03
C ALA A 153 -0.21 33.77 4.73
N TYR A 154 0.95 33.12 4.50
CA TYR A 154 1.72 33.26 3.27
C TYR A 154 0.93 32.78 2.05
N ALA A 155 0.33 31.58 2.10
CA ALA A 155 -0.42 31.01 0.99
C ALA A 155 -1.65 31.84 0.61
N ARG A 156 -2.37 32.39 1.61
CA ARG A 156 -3.51 33.29 1.38
C ARG A 156 -3.10 34.61 0.73
N LYS A 157 -1.94 35.17 1.12
CA LYS A 157 -1.41 36.42 0.56
C LYS A 157 -0.88 36.22 -0.86
N ASN A 158 -0.47 35.00 -1.20
CA ASN A 158 0.18 34.63 -2.47
C ASN A 158 -0.52 33.44 -3.16
N PRO A 159 -1.80 33.56 -3.55
CA PRO A 159 -2.55 32.45 -4.12
C PRO A 159 -1.88 31.95 -5.42
N GLY A 160 -1.73 30.63 -5.56
CA GLY A 160 -1.10 29.96 -6.72
C GLY A 160 0.42 30.09 -6.84
N ARG A 161 1.09 30.74 -5.90
CA ARG A 161 2.56 30.87 -5.90
C ARG A 161 3.26 29.63 -5.37
N LEU A 162 2.60 28.84 -4.56
CA LEU A 162 3.17 27.61 -4.01
C LEU A 162 2.75 26.40 -4.84
N ASN A 163 3.73 25.56 -5.16
CA ASN A 163 3.56 24.26 -5.80
C ASN A 163 3.56 23.18 -4.74
N MET A 164 2.48 22.40 -4.67
CA MET A 164 2.32 21.29 -3.75
C MET A 164 2.66 19.98 -4.44
N ALA A 165 3.70 19.30 -4.00
CA ALA A 165 4.08 17.98 -4.53
C ALA A 165 3.23 16.86 -3.93
N SER A 166 3.05 15.78 -4.71
CA SER A 166 2.55 14.51 -4.19
C SER A 166 3.22 13.32 -4.88
N SER A 167 3.03 12.12 -4.33
CA SER A 167 3.45 10.87 -4.95
C SER A 167 2.52 10.40 -6.09
N GLY A 168 1.59 11.27 -6.52
CA GLY A 168 0.64 11.04 -7.61
C GLY A 168 -0.79 11.37 -7.23
N ASN A 169 -1.64 11.52 -8.24
CA ASN A 169 -3.06 11.79 -8.07
C ASN A 169 -3.74 10.68 -7.24
N GLY A 170 -4.56 11.03 -6.27
CA GLY A 170 -5.30 10.07 -5.43
C GLY A 170 -4.50 9.43 -4.31
N THR A 171 -3.23 9.78 -4.13
CA THR A 171 -2.48 9.35 -2.94
C THR A 171 -2.95 10.09 -1.68
N SER A 172 -2.69 9.53 -0.50
CA SER A 172 -2.93 10.22 0.79
C SER A 172 -2.23 11.58 0.85
N ILE A 173 -1.06 11.67 0.24
CA ILE A 173 -0.25 12.89 0.13
C ILE A 173 -0.97 13.99 -0.65
N HIS A 174 -1.56 13.62 -1.80
CA HIS A 174 -2.39 14.53 -2.59
C HIS A 174 -3.62 14.99 -1.78
N MET A 175 -4.38 14.01 -1.26
CA MET A 175 -5.64 14.31 -0.59
C MET A 175 -5.48 15.05 0.75
N ALA A 176 -4.38 14.83 1.47
CA ALA A 176 -4.05 15.63 2.65
C ALA A 176 -3.86 17.11 2.28
N GLY A 177 -3.18 17.37 1.18
CA GLY A 177 -3.01 18.72 0.68
C GLY A 177 -4.31 19.36 0.18
N GLU A 178 -5.16 18.60 -0.53
CA GLU A 178 -6.48 19.08 -0.97
C GLU A 178 -7.39 19.39 0.23
N LEU A 179 -7.40 18.52 1.25
CA LEU A 179 -8.12 18.76 2.49
C LEU A 179 -7.62 20.05 3.19
N PHE A 180 -6.28 20.22 3.25
CA PHE A 180 -5.68 21.42 3.83
C PHE A 180 -6.09 22.68 3.05
N LYS A 181 -6.05 22.67 1.72
CA LYS A 181 -6.50 23.78 0.87
C LYS A 181 -7.97 24.12 1.13
N SER A 182 -8.82 23.10 1.16
CA SER A 182 -10.26 23.25 1.40
C SER A 182 -10.56 23.87 2.77
N MET A 183 -9.92 23.37 3.84
CA MET A 183 -10.17 23.88 5.21
C MET A 183 -9.56 25.26 5.47
N THR A 184 -8.50 25.63 4.77
CA THR A 184 -7.81 26.92 4.96
C THR A 184 -8.23 27.99 3.96
N GLY A 185 -8.95 27.65 2.90
CA GLY A 185 -9.24 28.58 1.81
C GLY A 185 -7.97 29.06 1.09
N THR A 186 -6.93 28.22 1.04
CA THR A 186 -5.67 28.50 0.31
C THR A 186 -5.69 27.85 -1.07
N PHE A 187 -4.88 28.38 -1.98
CA PHE A 187 -4.69 27.80 -3.31
C PHE A 187 -3.21 27.51 -3.57
N MET A 188 -2.92 26.24 -3.90
CA MET A 188 -1.60 25.75 -4.30
C MET A 188 -1.75 24.89 -5.56
N THR A 189 -0.82 25.03 -6.51
CA THR A 189 -0.80 24.20 -7.72
C THR A 189 -0.29 22.81 -7.36
N HIS A 190 -1.05 21.77 -7.69
CA HIS A 190 -0.65 20.39 -7.45
C HIS A 190 0.28 19.88 -8.56
N ILE A 191 1.45 19.34 -8.17
CA ILE A 191 2.45 18.74 -9.05
C ILE A 191 2.61 17.25 -8.68
N PRO A 192 2.01 16.32 -9.43
CA PRO A 192 2.10 14.89 -9.16
C PRO A 192 3.41 14.29 -9.67
N TYR A 193 4.03 13.43 -8.84
CA TYR A 193 5.19 12.61 -9.16
C TYR A 193 4.81 11.12 -9.20
N THR A 194 5.75 10.26 -9.61
CA THR A 194 5.52 8.79 -9.66
C THR A 194 5.75 8.08 -8.31
N GLY A 195 6.01 8.83 -7.24
CA GLY A 195 6.25 8.33 -5.88
C GLY A 195 6.85 9.39 -4.97
N SER A 196 6.95 9.10 -3.67
CA SER A 196 7.49 10.05 -2.67
C SER A 196 8.95 10.41 -2.92
N ALA A 197 9.82 9.46 -3.26
CA ALA A 197 11.25 9.75 -3.43
C ALA A 197 11.54 10.81 -4.52
N PRO A 198 11.02 10.71 -5.75
CA PRO A 198 11.21 11.77 -6.74
C PRO A 198 10.53 13.09 -6.34
N ALA A 199 9.39 13.08 -5.62
CA ALA A 199 8.75 14.28 -5.12
C ALA A 199 9.60 14.98 -4.04
N LEU A 200 10.19 14.22 -3.12
CA LEU A 200 11.11 14.72 -2.10
C LEU A 200 12.40 15.31 -2.70
N LEU A 201 12.93 14.71 -3.78
CA LEU A 201 14.03 15.29 -4.53
C LEU A 201 13.65 16.65 -5.12
N GLY A 202 12.44 16.75 -5.71
CA GLY A 202 11.89 18.01 -6.19
C GLY A 202 11.76 19.06 -5.08
N LEU A 203 11.34 18.64 -3.88
CA LEU A 203 11.21 19.52 -2.71
C LEU A 203 12.58 20.00 -2.19
N VAL A 204 13.56 19.10 -2.09
CA VAL A 204 14.93 19.47 -1.63
C VAL A 204 15.64 20.37 -2.64
N SER A 205 15.40 20.18 -3.95
CA SER A 205 15.97 20.99 -5.03
C SER A 205 15.18 22.27 -5.36
N ASP A 206 14.17 22.60 -4.54
CA ASP A 206 13.34 23.81 -4.68
C ASP A 206 12.51 23.91 -5.99
N GLN A 207 12.22 22.77 -6.62
CA GLN A 207 11.31 22.69 -7.78
C GLN A 207 9.84 22.79 -7.37
N VAL A 208 9.53 22.39 -6.14
CA VAL A 208 8.22 22.46 -5.50
C VAL A 208 8.37 22.97 -4.08
N ASP A 209 7.29 23.42 -3.44
CA ASP A 209 7.36 24.23 -2.23
C ASP A 209 6.96 23.48 -0.97
N VAL A 210 5.92 22.64 -1.05
CA VAL A 210 5.35 21.95 0.09
C VAL A 210 4.92 20.55 -0.30
N MET A 211 4.94 19.64 0.67
CA MET A 211 4.44 18.28 0.53
C MET A 211 3.83 17.81 1.85
N PHE A 212 2.77 17.02 1.79
CA PHE A 212 2.18 16.31 2.93
C PHE A 212 2.60 14.82 2.86
N ASP A 213 3.92 14.59 2.92
CA ASP A 213 4.50 13.27 2.64
C ASP A 213 4.25 12.27 3.76
N ASN A 214 4.36 10.97 3.45
CA ASN A 214 4.35 9.94 4.47
C ASN A 214 5.60 10.05 5.36
N LEU A 215 5.44 10.00 6.67
CA LEU A 215 6.54 10.24 7.62
C LEU A 215 7.77 9.35 7.40
N PRO A 216 7.66 8.02 7.13
CA PRO A 216 8.84 7.18 6.91
C PRO A 216 9.74 7.62 5.76
N SER A 217 9.17 8.09 4.64
CA SER A 217 9.96 8.55 3.49
C SER A 217 10.66 9.88 3.74
N SER A 218 10.06 10.78 4.52
CA SER A 218 10.62 12.09 4.85
C SER A 218 11.58 12.09 6.04
N MET A 219 11.52 11.08 6.92
CA MET A 219 12.20 11.06 8.22
C MET A 219 13.71 11.35 8.13
N ALA A 220 14.39 10.72 7.18
CA ALA A 220 15.84 10.93 7.02
C ALA A 220 16.19 12.36 6.63
N LEU A 221 15.40 12.98 5.74
CA LEU A 221 15.61 14.36 5.27
C LEU A 221 15.25 15.38 6.36
N ILE A 222 14.24 15.09 7.20
CA ILE A 222 13.89 15.90 8.36
C ILE A 222 15.04 15.87 9.39
N LYS A 223 15.52 14.68 9.76
CA LYS A 223 16.63 14.52 10.69
C LYS A 223 17.94 15.14 10.18
N ALA A 224 18.15 15.14 8.88
CA ALA A 224 19.30 15.80 8.24
C ALA A 224 19.16 17.33 8.11
N GLY A 225 18.02 17.91 8.54
CA GLY A 225 17.76 19.35 8.43
C GLY A 225 17.55 19.86 7.00
N LYS A 226 17.36 18.96 6.03
CA LYS A 226 17.08 19.34 4.64
C LYS A 226 15.61 19.75 4.45
N LEU A 227 14.72 19.14 5.23
CA LEU A 227 13.31 19.50 5.28
C LEU A 227 12.94 20.04 6.65
N LYS A 228 12.14 21.11 6.65
CA LYS A 228 11.44 21.62 7.83
C LYS A 228 10.08 20.93 7.90
N ALA A 229 9.84 20.19 8.98
CA ALA A 229 8.54 19.63 9.30
C ALA A 229 7.73 20.60 10.17
N PHE A 230 6.42 20.70 9.93
CA PHE A 230 5.53 21.63 10.65
C PHE A 230 4.55 20.92 11.55
N ALA A 231 3.92 19.86 11.07
CA ALA A 231 2.93 19.09 11.80
C ALA A 231 2.67 17.74 11.13
N VAL A 232 2.21 16.76 11.89
CA VAL A 232 1.68 15.50 11.36
C VAL A 232 0.19 15.62 11.06
N THR A 233 -0.30 14.85 10.08
CA THR A 233 -1.68 14.92 9.61
C THR A 233 -2.63 13.96 10.33
N SER A 234 -2.12 13.13 11.21
CA SER A 234 -2.91 12.21 12.03
C SER A 234 -3.63 12.95 13.16
N ALA A 235 -4.72 12.35 13.67
CA ALA A 235 -5.47 12.89 14.80
C ALA A 235 -4.65 12.92 16.11
N GLN A 236 -3.58 12.14 16.19
CA GLN A 236 -2.66 12.11 17.33
C GLN A 236 -1.23 12.29 16.85
N ARG A 237 -0.36 12.81 17.73
CA ARG A 237 1.07 12.96 17.47
C ARG A 237 1.73 11.60 17.19
N SER A 238 2.76 11.62 16.37
CA SER A 238 3.55 10.41 16.08
C SER A 238 4.51 10.09 17.22
N GLY A 239 4.55 8.84 17.66
CA GLY A 239 5.55 8.38 18.65
C GLY A 239 7.00 8.51 18.16
N ALA A 240 7.24 8.57 16.84
CA ALA A 240 8.56 8.81 16.28
C ALA A 240 9.00 10.30 16.34
N MET A 241 8.04 11.21 16.54
CA MET A 241 8.25 12.66 16.65
C MET A 241 7.27 13.25 17.69
N PRO A 242 7.42 12.93 18.98
CA PRO A 242 6.42 13.28 20.02
C PRO A 242 6.25 14.79 20.21
N ASP A 243 7.29 15.57 19.92
CA ASP A 243 7.24 17.04 20.02
C ASP A 243 6.59 17.69 18.81
N MET A 244 6.39 16.95 17.70
CA MET A 244 5.73 17.47 16.50
C MET A 244 4.21 17.52 16.72
N PRO A 245 3.59 18.70 16.61
CA PRO A 245 2.14 18.82 16.77
C PRO A 245 1.40 18.14 15.62
N THR A 246 0.12 17.86 15.82
CA THR A 246 -0.81 17.56 14.72
C THR A 246 -1.19 18.85 13.98
N ILE A 247 -1.71 18.74 12.75
CA ILE A 247 -2.23 19.89 12.00
C ILE A 247 -3.35 20.60 12.80
N GLU A 248 -4.19 19.83 13.51
CA GLU A 248 -5.25 20.39 14.37
C GLU A 248 -4.70 21.17 15.56
N GLU A 249 -3.65 20.67 16.22
CA GLU A 249 -2.97 21.37 17.31
C GLU A 249 -2.20 22.61 16.84
N ALA A 250 -1.62 22.54 15.65
CA ALA A 250 -0.75 23.57 15.11
C ALA A 250 -1.49 24.75 14.47
N GLY A 251 -2.78 24.63 14.16
CA GLY A 251 -3.52 25.65 13.43
C GLY A 251 -5.04 25.63 13.63
N PRO A 252 -5.79 26.52 12.99
CA PRO A 252 -7.24 26.62 13.12
C PRO A 252 -7.97 25.55 12.25
N LEU A 253 -7.58 24.27 12.36
CA LEU A 253 -7.98 23.18 11.47
C LEU A 253 -8.62 22.04 12.27
N LYS A 254 -9.69 22.37 13.02
CA LYS A 254 -10.41 21.41 13.87
C LYS A 254 -10.91 20.21 13.06
N GLY A 255 -10.60 19.00 13.50
CA GLY A 255 -10.99 17.75 12.86
C GLY A 255 -10.18 17.40 11.62
N PHE A 256 -9.04 18.05 11.39
CA PHE A 256 -8.14 17.65 10.31
C PHE A 256 -7.52 16.27 10.59
N GLU A 257 -7.80 15.32 9.69
CA GLU A 257 -7.23 13.97 9.77
C GLU A 257 -7.09 13.38 8.37
N ALA A 258 -5.85 13.06 7.96
CA ALA A 258 -5.50 12.48 6.66
C ALA A 258 -4.33 11.51 6.81
N SER A 259 -4.54 10.41 7.52
CA SER A 259 -3.55 9.35 7.68
C SER A 259 -3.50 8.42 6.45
N SER A 260 -2.41 7.70 6.31
CA SER A 260 -2.21 6.68 5.30
C SER A 260 -2.14 5.29 5.92
N TRP A 261 -2.38 4.28 5.11
CA TRP A 261 -2.11 2.89 5.44
C TRP A 261 -1.59 2.12 4.23
N PHE A 262 -0.90 1.01 4.52
CA PHE A 262 -0.28 0.11 3.55
C PHE A 262 -0.60 -1.32 3.93
N GLY A 263 -0.99 -2.13 2.97
CA GLY A 263 -1.37 -3.51 3.21
C GLY A 263 -0.99 -4.44 2.09
N LEU A 264 -0.82 -5.70 2.44
CA LEU A 264 -0.51 -6.76 1.49
C LEU A 264 -1.81 -7.38 0.96
N LEU A 265 -1.91 -7.49 -0.37
CA LEU A 265 -3.06 -8.07 -1.07
C LEU A 265 -2.58 -9.07 -2.12
N ALA A 266 -3.43 -10.03 -2.46
CA ALA A 266 -3.27 -10.93 -3.59
C ALA A 266 -4.39 -10.71 -4.62
N PRO A 267 -4.30 -11.24 -5.84
CA PRO A 267 -5.43 -11.29 -6.78
C PRO A 267 -6.63 -12.02 -6.18
N ALA A 268 -7.84 -11.60 -6.53
CA ALA A 268 -9.06 -12.30 -6.13
C ALA A 268 -9.02 -13.76 -6.58
N GLY A 269 -9.53 -14.68 -5.74
CA GLY A 269 -9.49 -16.13 -6.02
C GLY A 269 -8.18 -16.83 -5.63
N THR A 270 -7.21 -16.11 -5.06
CA THR A 270 -6.02 -16.76 -4.45
C THR A 270 -6.48 -17.74 -3.36
N PRO A 271 -5.95 -18.99 -3.34
CA PRO A 271 -6.36 -20.01 -2.39
C PRO A 271 -6.31 -19.51 -0.92
N PRO A 272 -7.37 -19.76 -0.12
CA PRO A 272 -7.43 -19.27 1.26
C PRO A 272 -6.27 -19.71 2.14
N ASP A 273 -5.72 -20.89 1.90
CA ASP A 273 -4.58 -21.39 2.68
C ASP A 273 -3.30 -20.59 2.40
N ILE A 274 -3.11 -20.12 1.16
CA ILE A 274 -2.01 -19.22 0.79
C ILE A 274 -2.20 -17.86 1.47
N VAL A 275 -3.41 -17.29 1.41
CA VAL A 275 -3.73 -16.01 2.07
C VAL A 275 -3.46 -16.09 3.57
N LYS A 276 -3.95 -17.15 4.24
CA LYS A 276 -3.73 -17.37 5.69
C LYS A 276 -2.25 -17.57 6.02
N ALA A 277 -1.51 -18.32 5.21
CA ALA A 277 -0.08 -18.51 5.42
C ALA A 277 0.69 -17.19 5.29
N LEU A 278 0.40 -16.38 4.26
CA LEU A 278 0.99 -15.06 4.06
C LEU A 278 0.65 -14.10 5.21
N GLN A 279 -0.62 -14.09 5.64
CA GLN A 279 -1.05 -13.26 6.77
C GLN A 279 -0.28 -13.63 8.04
N ARG A 280 -0.26 -14.91 8.40
CA ARG A 280 0.41 -15.39 9.62
C ARG A 280 1.90 -15.00 9.65
N GLU A 281 2.63 -15.28 8.56
CA GLU A 281 4.07 -14.99 8.52
C GLU A 281 4.36 -13.49 8.43
N THR A 282 3.49 -12.69 7.76
CA THR A 282 3.59 -11.23 7.76
C THR A 282 3.34 -10.67 9.16
N ALA A 283 2.29 -11.11 9.86
CA ALA A 283 2.00 -10.68 11.21
C ALA A 283 3.14 -11.03 12.19
N LYS A 284 3.72 -12.24 12.05
CA LYS A 284 4.89 -12.65 12.83
C LYS A 284 6.10 -11.75 12.56
N ALA A 285 6.38 -11.44 11.29
CA ALA A 285 7.47 -10.53 10.91
C ALA A 285 7.28 -9.14 11.53
N LEU A 286 6.07 -8.56 11.40
CA LEU A 286 5.73 -7.23 11.93
C LEU A 286 5.81 -7.15 13.46
N ASN A 287 5.53 -8.25 14.16
CA ASN A 287 5.62 -8.34 15.61
C ASN A 287 7.01 -8.70 16.12
N SER A 288 7.98 -9.03 15.24
CA SER A 288 9.36 -9.25 15.65
C SER A 288 9.98 -7.95 16.19
N PRO A 289 10.73 -7.98 17.31
CA PRO A 289 11.28 -6.75 17.92
C PRO A 289 12.05 -5.89 16.91
N ALA A 290 12.92 -6.49 16.12
CA ALA A 290 13.76 -5.76 15.15
C ALA A 290 12.95 -5.00 14.09
N ILE A 291 11.92 -5.62 13.50
CA ILE A 291 11.08 -4.97 12.51
C ILE A 291 10.17 -3.95 13.17
N LYS A 292 9.55 -4.30 14.28
CA LYS A 292 8.64 -3.41 15.02
C LYS A 292 9.33 -2.12 15.45
N GLU A 293 10.47 -2.21 16.10
CA GLU A 293 11.26 -1.05 16.52
C GLU A 293 11.70 -0.18 15.34
N LYS A 294 12.20 -0.82 14.27
CA LYS A 294 12.58 -0.12 13.04
C LYS A 294 11.43 0.67 12.43
N LEU A 295 10.24 0.08 12.32
CA LEU A 295 9.06 0.73 11.75
C LEU A 295 8.56 1.86 12.65
N LEU A 296 8.47 1.63 13.95
CA LEU A 296 8.07 2.65 14.94
C LEU A 296 9.02 3.85 14.92
N ALA A 297 10.34 3.63 14.85
CA ALA A 297 11.33 4.70 14.76
C ALA A 297 11.22 5.56 13.46
N GLN A 298 10.55 5.05 12.45
CA GLN A 298 10.23 5.75 11.21
C GLN A 298 8.81 6.36 11.21
N GLY A 299 8.02 6.15 12.26
CA GLY A 299 6.65 6.64 12.37
C GLY A 299 5.61 5.75 11.70
N ALA A 300 5.97 4.53 11.29
CA ALA A 300 5.04 3.52 10.83
C ALA A 300 4.58 2.66 12.02
N ILE A 301 3.28 2.49 12.18
CA ILE A 301 2.66 1.69 13.25
C ILE A 301 2.31 0.32 12.63
N PRO A 302 3.09 -0.75 12.91
CA PRO A 302 2.83 -2.06 12.35
C PRO A 302 1.52 -2.65 12.89
N SER A 303 0.82 -3.45 12.06
CA SER A 303 -0.45 -4.08 12.41
C SER A 303 -0.37 -5.61 12.35
N GLY A 304 -0.59 -6.23 11.19
CA GLY A 304 -0.66 -7.69 11.05
C GLY A 304 -2.04 -8.24 11.38
N ASN A 305 -3.10 -7.45 11.17
CA ASN A 305 -4.50 -7.85 11.40
C ASN A 305 -4.97 -9.00 10.48
N THR A 306 -6.17 -9.50 10.71
CA THR A 306 -6.75 -10.56 9.88
C THR A 306 -7.18 -10.06 8.49
N PRO A 307 -7.34 -10.95 7.51
CA PRO A 307 -7.87 -10.59 6.18
C PRO A 307 -9.23 -9.93 6.25
N GLU A 308 -10.10 -10.38 7.14
CA GLU A 308 -11.45 -9.86 7.35
C GLU A 308 -11.43 -8.44 7.93
N GLU A 309 -10.59 -8.20 8.93
CA GLU A 309 -10.38 -6.87 9.51
C GLU A 309 -9.80 -5.90 8.49
N PHE A 310 -8.88 -6.37 7.63
CA PHE A 310 -8.31 -5.54 6.59
C PHE A 310 -9.33 -5.24 5.47
N ALA A 311 -10.16 -6.21 5.08
CA ALA A 311 -11.27 -5.96 4.15
C ALA A 311 -12.25 -4.92 4.70
N ALA A 312 -12.62 -5.02 5.98
CA ALA A 312 -13.49 -4.06 6.64
C ALA A 312 -12.88 -2.65 6.70
N LEU A 313 -11.57 -2.54 6.89
CA LEU A 313 -10.85 -1.26 6.82
C LEU A 313 -10.94 -0.65 5.41
N ILE A 314 -10.73 -1.44 4.35
CA ILE A 314 -10.84 -0.98 2.96
C ILE A 314 -12.24 -0.42 2.70
N ASP A 315 -13.30 -1.13 3.13
CA ASP A 315 -14.69 -0.70 2.98
C ASP A 315 -14.98 0.61 3.72
N ALA A 316 -14.46 0.75 4.94
CA ALA A 316 -14.59 1.96 5.74
C ALA A 316 -13.88 3.16 5.08
N GLU A 317 -12.67 2.94 4.57
CA GLU A 317 -11.87 3.98 3.92
C GLU A 317 -12.50 4.45 2.59
N ILE A 318 -13.06 3.56 1.78
CA ILE A 318 -13.83 3.96 0.58
C ILE A 318 -14.97 4.90 0.95
N LYS A 319 -15.72 4.59 2.01
CA LYS A 319 -16.83 5.42 2.49
C LYS A 319 -16.35 6.75 3.07
N LYS A 320 -15.25 6.74 3.83
CA LYS A 320 -14.64 7.93 4.43
C LYS A 320 -14.15 8.91 3.37
N TRP A 321 -13.43 8.43 2.34
CA TRP A 321 -12.81 9.30 1.35
C TRP A 321 -13.76 9.82 0.27
N ALA A 322 -14.88 9.15 0.00
CA ALA A 322 -15.84 9.58 -1.02
C ALA A 322 -16.33 11.03 -0.84
N PRO A 323 -16.81 11.46 0.34
CA PRO A 323 -17.20 12.86 0.54
C PRO A 323 -15.99 13.82 0.52
N VAL A 324 -14.81 13.41 0.98
CA VAL A 324 -13.59 14.25 0.97
C VAL A 324 -13.18 14.55 -0.47
N VAL A 325 -13.13 13.54 -1.34
CA VAL A 325 -12.84 13.71 -2.78
C VAL A 325 -13.89 14.61 -3.44
N LYS A 326 -15.17 14.35 -3.20
CA LYS A 326 -16.26 15.18 -3.76
C LYS A 326 -16.14 16.66 -3.34
N ASN A 327 -15.88 16.91 -2.06
CA ASN A 327 -15.83 18.28 -1.50
C ASN A 327 -14.55 19.03 -1.91
N SER A 328 -13.45 18.33 -2.16
CA SER A 328 -12.21 18.94 -2.64
C SER A 328 -12.30 19.42 -4.10
N GLY A 329 -13.28 18.91 -4.86
CA GLY A 329 -13.36 19.16 -6.31
C GLY A 329 -12.29 18.44 -7.14
N ALA A 330 -11.43 17.63 -6.49
CA ALA A 330 -10.40 16.87 -7.18
C ALA A 330 -11.04 15.77 -8.05
N ARG A 331 -10.59 15.68 -9.30
CA ARG A 331 -11.04 14.68 -10.28
C ARG A 331 -9.92 14.33 -11.23
N VAL A 332 -9.88 13.09 -11.65
CA VAL A 332 -8.99 12.59 -12.72
C VAL A 332 -9.84 11.88 -13.75
N ASP A 333 -9.79 12.37 -15.00
CA ASP A 333 -10.54 11.84 -16.14
C ASP A 333 -9.78 10.74 -16.88
#